data_9f64473476ad2156db1d1a6c12ebd707
#
_entry.id   9f64473476ad2156db1d1a6c12ebd707
#
_cell.length_a   1.000
_cell.length_b   1.000
_cell.length_c   1.000
_cell.angle_alpha   90.00
_cell.angle_beta   90.00
_cell.angle_gamma   90.00
#
_symmetry.space_group_name_H-M   'P 1'
#
loop_
_entity.id
_entity.type
_entity.pdbx_description
1 polymer ?
#
loop_
_entity_poly.entity_id
_entity_poly.type
_entity_poly.pdbx_seq_one_letter_code
_entity_poly.pdbx_strand_id
1 'polypeptide(L)'
;MRLYTLIFSLFLITSLSCNRWEYDDPSIFHENEYPETYLSLIASDTIFAHYDSTDGEYTYAIDEEPSPGIMWDTLDYAFTTITTSVQQLHWWGEDKDGSIIGYKYKWSSDTSWTYTTEEDGLFYVPIRTDLDVFSFEVKAIDNHGLEDQTTAELTLPIKNSAPEINFRYNSNPKVYNIQGDTSFTFPVRTFVWDLYDQDGLESVAYIYYALDDTCDTCWIPIDEVSSSSLTLTEIESGFHVFYLKAEDVAGAESNLIFFPDTTNNEEPDYWKVIPVKGDLLLVNDFVQDSQNNAMTWYKSVLDTLVGENNYSVWKLGRELPYSSNDTKANLGYFKNVFWNSAYTGISLYNDASASITNYVLNGGNFFISVADVKDTSFTWFPIDSIIPLTGQYAQISSNVTLYSQVDSTLDLRTDDEQGIYLDLEGFENEDDPNFRSLYRLQLPEDQFDEWVGTPNVCGVYQYQYPLSAGKAVLLSLPVHNGYAPLLDGNSNYLDFLNYLINVEFSE
;
A
#
# COMPACT_ATOMS: atom_id res chain seq x y z
N MET A 1 -68.35 71.72 -26.13
CA MET A 1 -67.76 70.86 -27.20
C MET A 1 -66.41 70.24 -26.83
N ARG A 2 -65.57 70.81 -26.00
CA ARG A 2 -64.27 70.22 -25.58
C ARG A 2 -64.33 69.08 -24.53
N LEU A 3 -65.43 69.04 -23.75
CA LEU A 3 -65.56 68.00 -22.71
C LEU A 3 -66.01 66.64 -23.28
N TYR A 4 -66.87 66.66 -24.30
CA TYR A 4 -67.31 65.41 -24.95
C TYR A 4 -66.24 64.74 -25.79
N THR A 5 -65.31 65.48 -26.36
CA THR A 5 -64.18 64.94 -27.09
C THR A 5 -63.18 64.21 -26.19
N LEU A 6 -62.98 64.69 -24.95
CA LEU A 6 -62.09 64.11 -23.97
C LEU A 6 -62.66 62.77 -23.42
N ILE A 7 -63.97 62.73 -23.18
CA ILE A 7 -64.67 61.53 -22.69
C ILE A 7 -64.68 60.44 -23.78
N PHE A 8 -64.89 60.82 -25.04
CA PHE A 8 -64.87 59.85 -26.16
C PHE A 8 -63.47 59.30 -26.46
N SER A 9 -62.43 60.10 -26.31
CA SER A 9 -61.02 59.63 -26.42
C SER A 9 -60.65 58.73 -25.26
N LEU A 10 -61.13 58.99 -24.03
CA LEU A 10 -60.89 58.14 -22.89
C LEU A 10 -61.60 56.78 -23.01
N PHE A 11 -62.81 56.77 -23.54
CA PHE A 11 -63.58 55.55 -23.78
C PHE A 11 -62.99 54.69 -24.94
N LEU A 12 -62.38 55.31 -25.94
CA LEU A 12 -61.72 54.61 -27.03
C LEU A 12 -60.38 53.97 -26.61
N ILE A 13 -59.65 54.62 -25.67
CA ILE A 13 -58.43 54.10 -25.11
C ILE A 13 -58.72 52.92 -24.16
N THR A 14 -59.79 53.00 -23.39
CA THR A 14 -60.15 51.85 -22.50
C THR A 14 -60.75 50.71 -23.28
N SER A 15 -61.43 50.89 -24.40
CA SER A 15 -61.92 49.78 -25.23
C SER A 15 -60.82 49.14 -26.07
N LEU A 16 -59.67 49.81 -26.38
CA LEU A 16 -58.54 49.27 -27.02
C LEU A 16 -57.55 48.52 -26.05
N SER A 17 -57.65 48.81 -24.73
CA SER A 17 -56.87 48.12 -23.73
C SER A 17 -57.49 46.82 -23.22
N CYS A 18 -58.79 46.62 -23.44
CA CYS A 18 -59.47 45.37 -23.03
C CYS A 18 -59.37 44.22 -24.03
N ASN A 19 -58.78 44.39 -25.21
CA ASN A 19 -58.67 43.33 -26.18
C ASN A 19 -57.26 42.60 -26.14
N ARG A 20 -56.54 42.81 -25.08
CA ARG A 20 -55.19 42.09 -24.90
C ARG A 20 -55.12 41.25 -23.67
N TRP A 21 -56.23 41.02 -23.01
CA TRP A 21 -56.30 39.96 -22.04
C TRP A 21 -56.96 38.78 -22.74
N GLU A 22 -56.16 37.88 -23.25
CA GLU A 22 -56.60 36.52 -23.47
C GLU A 22 -56.99 36.00 -22.09
N TYR A 23 -58.28 36.01 -21.83
CA TYR A 23 -58.84 35.39 -20.66
C TYR A 23 -58.83 33.90 -20.98
N ASP A 24 -57.86 33.17 -20.49
CA ASP A 24 -57.91 31.73 -20.47
C ASP A 24 -59.18 31.37 -19.70
N ASP A 25 -60.20 30.90 -20.41
CA ASP A 25 -61.41 30.42 -19.83
C ASP A 25 -61.08 29.15 -19.02
N PRO A 26 -61.18 29.20 -17.67
CA PRO A 26 -60.87 28.04 -16.84
C PRO A 26 -61.81 26.86 -17.10
N SER A 27 -62.79 27.00 -17.95
CA SER A 27 -63.67 25.93 -18.40
C SER A 27 -63.19 25.25 -19.72
N ILE A 28 -62.17 25.81 -20.39
CA ILE A 28 -61.54 25.12 -21.50
C ILE A 28 -60.54 24.14 -20.90
N PHE A 29 -60.88 22.88 -20.99
CA PHE A 29 -59.96 21.80 -20.62
C PHE A 29 -58.85 21.78 -21.69
N HIS A 30 -57.70 22.33 -21.33
CA HIS A 30 -56.49 22.13 -22.12
C HIS A 30 -56.06 20.69 -21.90
N GLU A 31 -55.97 19.91 -22.95
CA GLU A 31 -55.40 18.59 -22.89
C GLU A 31 -53.93 18.76 -22.53
N ASN A 32 -53.44 18.02 -21.53
CA ASN A 32 -52.05 18.12 -21.10
C ASN A 32 -51.13 17.79 -22.26
N GLU A 33 -50.15 18.65 -22.52
CA GLU A 33 -49.17 18.45 -23.57
C GLU A 33 -48.07 17.48 -23.08
N TYR A 34 -47.46 16.78 -23.97
CA TYR A 34 -46.33 15.89 -23.65
C TYR A 34 -45.04 16.72 -23.50
N PRO A 35 -44.21 16.39 -22.52
CA PRO A 35 -42.92 17.04 -22.40
C PRO A 35 -41.97 16.70 -23.57
N GLU A 36 -41.00 17.54 -23.82
CA GLU A 36 -39.91 17.32 -24.78
C GLU A 36 -38.60 17.11 -24.01
N THR A 37 -37.78 16.14 -24.45
CA THR A 37 -36.54 15.79 -23.81
C THR A 37 -35.33 16.10 -24.69
N TYR A 38 -34.29 16.60 -24.06
CA TYR A 38 -33.01 16.92 -24.71
C TYR A 38 -31.88 16.16 -24.03
N LEU A 39 -30.87 15.80 -24.80
CA LEU A 39 -29.72 15.01 -24.35
C LEU A 39 -28.43 15.57 -24.94
N SER A 40 -27.39 15.67 -24.13
CA SER A 40 -26.06 16.09 -24.56
C SER A 40 -24.97 15.28 -23.86
N LEU A 41 -23.85 15.10 -24.55
CA LEU A 41 -22.62 14.59 -23.97
C LEU A 41 -21.86 15.75 -23.31
N ILE A 42 -21.50 15.63 -22.02
CA ILE A 42 -20.77 16.68 -21.30
C ILE A 42 -19.27 16.57 -21.56
N ALA A 43 -18.73 15.36 -21.43
CA ALA A 43 -17.32 15.09 -21.64
C ALA A 43 -17.15 13.71 -22.25
N SER A 44 -16.29 13.63 -23.25
CA SER A 44 -15.72 12.39 -23.75
C SER A 44 -14.33 12.68 -24.27
N ASP A 45 -13.42 11.76 -24.07
CA ASP A 45 -12.16 11.77 -24.82
C ASP A 45 -12.49 11.50 -26.28
N THR A 46 -12.14 12.45 -27.14
CA THR A 46 -12.42 12.33 -28.57
C THR A 46 -11.32 11.50 -29.21
N ILE A 47 -11.66 10.34 -29.73
CA ILE A 47 -10.76 9.51 -30.51
C ILE A 47 -11.07 9.73 -31.98
N PHE A 48 -10.10 10.22 -32.74
CA PHE A 48 -10.23 10.32 -34.20
C PHE A 48 -9.85 8.99 -34.83
N ALA A 49 -10.75 8.42 -35.62
CA ALA A 49 -10.50 7.18 -36.34
C ALA A 49 -10.19 7.48 -37.81
N HIS A 50 -9.10 6.92 -38.30
CA HIS A 50 -8.74 6.93 -39.70
C HIS A 50 -8.82 5.51 -40.27
N TYR A 51 -9.61 5.35 -41.32
CA TYR A 51 -9.70 4.10 -42.05
C TYR A 51 -8.71 4.07 -43.21
N ASP A 52 -7.77 3.12 -43.18
CA ASP A 52 -6.91 2.85 -44.34
C ASP A 52 -7.56 1.86 -45.28
N SER A 53 -7.99 2.37 -46.42
CA SER A 53 -8.65 1.54 -47.45
C SER A 53 -7.70 0.55 -48.12
N THR A 54 -6.40 0.61 -47.86
CA THR A 54 -5.40 -0.29 -48.47
C THR A 54 -5.23 -1.59 -47.68
N ASP A 55 -5.39 -1.57 -46.39
CA ASP A 55 -5.33 -2.75 -45.52
C ASP A 55 -6.65 -3.10 -44.83
N GLY A 56 -7.61 -2.19 -44.85
CA GLY A 56 -8.94 -2.38 -44.26
C GLY A 56 -8.96 -2.19 -42.75
N GLU A 57 -7.93 -1.56 -42.18
CA GLU A 57 -7.80 -1.34 -40.74
C GLU A 57 -8.07 0.10 -40.35
N TYR A 58 -8.52 0.30 -39.10
CA TYR A 58 -8.68 1.60 -38.50
C TYR A 58 -7.43 1.95 -37.65
N THR A 59 -6.87 3.12 -37.91
CA THR A 59 -5.90 3.73 -37.00
C THR A 59 -6.59 4.81 -36.17
N TYR A 60 -6.28 4.88 -34.89
CA TYR A 60 -6.90 5.79 -33.93
C TYR A 60 -5.86 6.77 -33.38
N ALA A 61 -6.27 8.03 -33.24
CA ALA A 61 -5.48 9.06 -32.56
C ALA A 61 -6.36 9.67 -31.45
N ILE A 62 -5.86 9.66 -30.23
CA ILE A 62 -6.52 10.28 -29.06
C ILE A 62 -6.05 11.74 -29.01
N ASP A 63 -6.98 12.69 -28.94
CA ASP A 63 -6.73 14.13 -28.75
C ASP A 63 -5.82 14.82 -29.81
N GLU A 64 -5.52 14.16 -30.94
CA GLU A 64 -4.77 14.77 -32.03
C GLU A 64 -5.71 15.16 -33.18
N GLU A 65 -5.79 16.45 -33.50
CA GLU A 65 -6.41 16.87 -34.75
C GLU A 65 -5.63 16.27 -35.93
N PRO A 66 -6.33 15.72 -36.94
CA PRO A 66 -5.68 15.17 -38.12
C PRO A 66 -4.79 16.20 -38.79
N SER A 67 -3.57 15.82 -39.11
CA SER A 67 -2.62 16.68 -39.82
C SER A 67 -3.23 17.22 -41.09
N PRO A 68 -3.10 18.52 -41.40
CA PRO A 68 -3.63 19.10 -42.62
C PRO A 68 -3.03 18.42 -43.83
N GLY A 69 -3.82 17.74 -44.63
CA GLY A 69 -3.40 17.06 -45.87
C GLY A 69 -3.66 15.56 -45.90
N ILE A 70 -4.03 14.94 -44.77
CA ILE A 70 -4.64 13.62 -44.79
C ILE A 70 -6.12 13.83 -45.15
N MET A 71 -6.57 13.36 -46.30
CA MET A 71 -7.99 13.26 -46.60
C MET A 71 -8.54 12.16 -45.72
N TRP A 72 -9.11 12.55 -44.61
CA TRP A 72 -10.00 11.70 -43.85
C TRP A 72 -11.17 11.37 -44.77
N ASP A 73 -11.15 10.16 -45.28
CA ASP A 73 -12.29 9.70 -46.06
C ASP A 73 -13.46 9.77 -45.10
N THR A 74 -14.40 10.62 -45.45
CA THR A 74 -15.62 10.76 -44.70
C THR A 74 -16.25 9.38 -44.66
N LEU A 75 -15.99 8.64 -43.60
CA LEU A 75 -16.77 7.46 -43.26
C LEU A 75 -18.24 7.85 -43.32
N ASP A 76 -18.99 7.07 -44.04
CA ASP A 76 -20.46 7.15 -44.11
C ASP A 76 -20.98 6.78 -42.69
N TYR A 77 -21.08 7.60 -41.97
CA TYR A 77 -21.24 8.56 -41.16
C TYR A 77 -22.02 8.58 -39.95
N ALA A 78 -22.07 7.56 -39.19
CA ALA A 78 -22.64 7.56 -37.87
C ALA A 78 -21.61 7.93 -36.78
N PHE A 79 -20.31 7.81 -37.02
CA PHE A 79 -19.34 7.78 -35.91
C PHE A 79 -18.07 8.59 -36.21
N THR A 80 -18.16 9.91 -36.10
CA THR A 80 -16.97 10.78 -36.15
C THR A 80 -16.23 10.87 -34.82
N THR A 81 -16.84 10.43 -33.73
CA THR A 81 -16.27 10.49 -32.38
C THR A 81 -16.38 9.11 -31.75
N ILE A 82 -15.26 8.51 -31.43
CA ILE A 82 -15.17 7.30 -30.63
C ILE A 82 -14.79 7.74 -29.21
N THR A 83 -15.42 7.16 -28.22
CA THR A 83 -15.19 7.53 -26.84
C THR A 83 -14.75 6.33 -26.00
N THR A 84 -14.35 6.58 -24.76
CA THR A 84 -14.10 5.54 -23.74
C THR A 84 -15.41 5.04 -23.14
N SER A 85 -15.36 4.00 -22.32
CA SER A 85 -16.56 3.46 -21.66
C SER A 85 -17.14 4.39 -20.59
N VAL A 86 -16.34 5.32 -20.09
CA VAL A 86 -16.79 6.31 -19.10
C VAL A 86 -17.52 7.45 -19.80
N GLN A 87 -18.84 7.53 -19.63
CA GLN A 87 -19.69 8.51 -20.27
C GLN A 87 -20.33 9.43 -19.25
N GLN A 88 -20.14 10.75 -19.42
CA GLN A 88 -20.85 11.76 -18.63
C GLN A 88 -21.91 12.42 -19.52
N LEU A 89 -23.15 12.12 -19.25
CA LEU A 89 -24.31 12.59 -20.01
C LEU A 89 -25.11 13.61 -19.21
N HIS A 90 -25.69 14.57 -19.89
CA HIS A 90 -26.60 15.55 -19.34
C HIS A 90 -27.88 15.59 -20.18
N TRP A 91 -29.03 15.62 -19.51
CA TRP A 91 -30.35 15.70 -20.13
C TRP A 91 -31.20 16.71 -19.37
N TRP A 92 -32.15 17.27 -20.11
CA TRP A 92 -33.16 18.14 -19.52
C TRP A 92 -34.48 18.01 -20.26
N GLY A 93 -35.56 18.41 -19.67
CA GLY A 93 -36.89 18.40 -20.28
C GLY A 93 -37.57 19.77 -20.24
N GLU A 94 -38.39 20.04 -21.24
CA GLU A 94 -39.25 21.19 -21.27
C GLU A 94 -40.72 20.76 -21.37
N ASP A 95 -41.59 21.40 -20.59
CA ASP A 95 -43.01 21.18 -20.61
C ASP A 95 -43.73 22.54 -20.74
N LYS A 96 -44.62 22.67 -21.74
CA LYS A 96 -45.26 23.95 -22.07
C LYS A 96 -46.39 24.34 -21.14
N ASP A 97 -47.00 23.38 -20.49
CA ASP A 97 -48.19 23.59 -19.64
C ASP A 97 -48.03 23.04 -18.22
N GLY A 98 -46.81 22.54 -17.90
CA GLY A 98 -46.50 21.96 -16.60
C GLY A 98 -45.02 22.08 -16.17
N SER A 99 -44.53 21.10 -15.50
CA SER A 99 -43.15 21.01 -15.05
C SER A 99 -42.65 19.55 -15.07
N ILE A 100 -41.38 19.39 -15.31
CA ILE A 100 -40.73 18.06 -15.29
C ILE A 100 -40.54 17.60 -13.83
N ILE A 101 -40.92 16.38 -13.52
CA ILE A 101 -40.78 15.77 -12.20
C ILE A 101 -39.71 14.67 -12.17
N GLY A 102 -39.22 14.23 -13.32
CA GLY A 102 -38.17 13.21 -13.41
C GLY A 102 -38.00 12.70 -14.83
N TYR A 103 -37.13 11.72 -14.96
CA TYR A 103 -36.71 11.15 -16.22
C TYR A 103 -36.69 9.63 -16.13
N LYS A 104 -36.79 8.99 -17.28
CA LYS A 104 -36.47 7.57 -17.45
C LYS A 104 -35.40 7.44 -18.49
N TYR A 105 -34.37 6.65 -18.20
CA TYR A 105 -33.30 6.36 -19.13
C TYR A 105 -33.00 4.86 -19.21
N LYS A 106 -32.35 4.45 -20.28
CA LYS A 106 -31.81 3.10 -20.48
C LYS A 106 -30.68 3.12 -21.51
N TRP A 107 -29.78 2.15 -21.38
CA TRP A 107 -28.86 1.80 -22.46
C TRP A 107 -29.45 0.75 -23.38
N SER A 108 -28.90 0.63 -24.59
CA SER A 108 -29.31 -0.40 -25.57
C SER A 108 -29.17 -1.83 -25.04
N SER A 109 -28.27 -2.06 -24.06
CA SER A 109 -28.09 -3.32 -23.35
C SER A 109 -29.15 -3.60 -22.28
N ASP A 110 -29.91 -2.59 -21.86
CA ASP A 110 -30.85 -2.72 -20.74
C ASP A 110 -32.19 -3.25 -21.19
N THR A 111 -32.80 -4.10 -20.36
CA THR A 111 -34.12 -4.65 -20.60
C THR A 111 -35.25 -3.79 -20.03
N SER A 112 -34.94 -2.83 -19.16
CA SER A 112 -35.92 -1.98 -18.47
C SER A 112 -35.42 -0.54 -18.32
N TRP A 113 -36.39 0.36 -18.20
CA TRP A 113 -36.12 1.77 -17.93
C TRP A 113 -35.77 2.01 -16.45
N THR A 114 -34.78 2.85 -16.20
CA THR A 114 -34.41 3.33 -14.87
C THR A 114 -34.98 4.72 -14.67
N TYR A 115 -35.66 4.98 -13.52
CA TYR A 115 -36.18 6.30 -13.16
C TYR A 115 -35.14 7.09 -12.35
N THR A 116 -35.05 8.39 -12.63
CA THR A 116 -34.21 9.35 -11.88
C THR A 116 -34.87 10.73 -11.83
N THR A 117 -34.47 11.54 -10.84
CA THR A 117 -34.77 12.97 -10.77
C THR A 117 -33.56 13.83 -11.15
N GLU A 118 -32.43 13.21 -11.32
CA GLU A 118 -31.19 13.88 -11.73
C GLU A 118 -31.23 14.24 -13.22
N GLU A 119 -30.52 15.29 -13.60
CA GLU A 119 -30.39 15.78 -14.98
C GLU A 119 -29.02 15.42 -15.58
N ASP A 120 -28.22 14.66 -14.87
CA ASP A 120 -26.93 14.16 -15.34
C ASP A 120 -26.63 12.76 -14.79
N GLY A 121 -25.64 12.11 -15.38
CA GLY A 121 -25.16 10.82 -14.92
C GLY A 121 -23.77 10.51 -15.46
N LEU A 122 -22.97 9.85 -14.61
CA LEU A 122 -21.71 9.23 -15.00
C LEU A 122 -21.93 7.72 -15.14
N PHE A 123 -21.64 7.18 -16.31
CA PHE A 123 -21.88 5.77 -16.63
C PHE A 123 -20.59 5.10 -17.03
N TYR A 124 -20.46 3.84 -16.61
CA TYR A 124 -19.44 2.91 -17.09
C TYR A 124 -20.13 1.89 -17.97
N VAL A 125 -19.92 1.99 -19.26
CA VAL A 125 -20.59 1.12 -20.24
C VAL A 125 -19.77 -0.17 -20.39
N PRO A 126 -20.35 -1.36 -20.14
CA PRO A 126 -19.62 -2.62 -20.17
C PRO A 126 -19.26 -3.01 -21.61
N ILE A 127 -18.02 -2.74 -22.00
CA ILE A 127 -17.49 -3.12 -23.31
C ILE A 127 -17.12 -4.60 -23.30
N ARG A 128 -17.35 -5.30 -24.40
CA ARG A 128 -17.04 -6.73 -24.55
C ARG A 128 -16.15 -7.03 -25.75
N THR A 129 -15.86 -6.02 -26.56
CA THR A 129 -15.05 -6.11 -27.77
C THR A 129 -14.21 -4.85 -27.88
N ASP A 130 -13.18 -4.86 -28.70
CA ASP A 130 -12.28 -3.70 -28.89
C ASP A 130 -13.03 -2.42 -29.31
N LEU A 131 -14.09 -2.53 -30.09
CA LEU A 131 -14.99 -1.44 -30.43
C LEU A 131 -16.44 -1.95 -30.37
N ASP A 132 -17.25 -1.30 -29.57
CA ASP A 132 -18.68 -1.62 -29.43
C ASP A 132 -19.52 -0.35 -29.57
N VAL A 133 -20.81 -0.50 -29.87
CA VAL A 133 -21.74 0.61 -30.15
C VAL A 133 -22.90 0.52 -29.20
N PHE A 134 -23.06 1.56 -28.38
CA PHE A 134 -24.15 1.66 -27.41
C PHE A 134 -25.04 2.85 -27.73
N SER A 135 -26.34 2.70 -27.56
CA SER A 135 -27.29 3.82 -27.55
C SER A 135 -27.81 4.07 -26.15
N PHE A 136 -27.81 5.34 -25.76
CA PHE A 136 -28.46 5.84 -24.55
C PHE A 136 -29.75 6.54 -24.92
N GLU A 137 -30.85 6.15 -24.32
CA GLU A 137 -32.17 6.73 -24.50
C GLU A 137 -32.65 7.35 -23.19
N VAL A 138 -33.23 8.56 -23.26
CA VAL A 138 -33.82 9.24 -22.11
C VAL A 138 -35.13 9.92 -22.49
N LYS A 139 -36.08 9.98 -21.56
CA LYS A 139 -37.36 10.67 -21.72
C LYS A 139 -37.81 11.33 -20.42
N ALA A 140 -38.36 12.53 -20.52
CA ALA A 140 -38.88 13.28 -19.40
C ALA A 140 -40.29 12.83 -19.01
N ILE A 141 -40.66 13.11 -17.76
CA ILE A 141 -41.98 12.87 -17.20
C ILE A 141 -42.47 14.18 -16.57
N ASP A 142 -43.66 14.59 -16.94
CA ASP A 142 -44.31 15.80 -16.42
C ASP A 142 -44.99 15.58 -15.05
N ASN A 143 -45.47 16.67 -14.46
CA ASN A 143 -46.19 16.67 -13.19
C ASN A 143 -47.59 16.03 -13.26
N HIS A 144 -48.10 15.69 -14.44
CA HIS A 144 -49.33 14.93 -14.65
C HIS A 144 -49.08 13.46 -14.95
N GLY A 145 -47.83 13.05 -15.06
CA GLY A 145 -47.40 11.67 -15.32
C GLY A 145 -47.35 11.30 -16.80
N LEU A 146 -47.39 12.25 -17.73
CA LEU A 146 -47.15 11.98 -19.13
C LEU A 146 -45.65 11.87 -19.38
N GLU A 147 -45.29 10.90 -20.19
CA GLU A 147 -43.92 10.68 -20.63
C GLU A 147 -43.73 11.21 -22.04
N ASP A 148 -42.58 11.77 -22.34
CA ASP A 148 -42.21 12.14 -23.70
C ASP A 148 -42.44 10.97 -24.66
N GLN A 149 -43.15 11.25 -25.75
CA GLN A 149 -43.44 10.24 -26.76
C GLN A 149 -42.24 9.92 -27.70
N THR A 150 -41.31 10.88 -27.75
CA THR A 150 -40.09 10.78 -28.52
C THR A 150 -38.93 10.72 -27.51
N THR A 151 -38.17 9.64 -27.54
CA THR A 151 -36.95 9.58 -26.69
C THR A 151 -35.86 10.43 -27.29
N ALA A 152 -35.13 11.16 -26.46
CA ALA A 152 -33.83 11.69 -26.85
C ALA A 152 -32.83 10.53 -26.84
N GLU A 153 -32.12 10.34 -27.95
CA GLU A 153 -31.20 9.22 -28.16
C GLU A 153 -29.82 9.75 -28.56
N LEU A 154 -28.78 9.13 -27.98
CA LEU A 154 -27.39 9.35 -28.35
C LEU A 154 -26.73 7.99 -28.59
N THR A 155 -26.19 7.80 -29.80
CA THR A 155 -25.43 6.58 -30.12
C THR A 155 -23.95 6.87 -30.03
N LEU A 156 -23.24 6.06 -29.26
CA LEU A 156 -21.83 6.19 -28.95
C LEU A 156 -21.07 4.95 -29.39
N PRO A 157 -20.13 5.07 -30.31
CA PRO A 157 -19.10 4.07 -30.52
C PRO A 157 -18.07 4.20 -29.41
N ILE A 158 -17.82 3.13 -28.68
CA ILE A 158 -16.94 3.10 -27.51
C ILE A 158 -15.79 2.14 -27.81
N LYS A 159 -14.57 2.64 -27.71
CA LYS A 159 -13.35 1.84 -27.85
C LYS A 159 -12.89 1.38 -26.49
N ASN A 160 -12.50 0.11 -26.43
CA ASN A 160 -11.87 -0.48 -25.26
C ASN A 160 -10.48 0.10 -25.02
N SER A 161 -10.15 0.36 -23.78
CA SER A 161 -8.81 0.70 -23.31
C SER A 161 -8.24 -0.48 -22.54
N ALA A 162 -7.01 -0.87 -22.82
CA ALA A 162 -6.38 -1.93 -22.06
C ALA A 162 -6.06 -1.47 -20.63
N PRO A 163 -6.15 -2.34 -19.62
CA PRO A 163 -5.77 -2.00 -18.27
C PRO A 163 -4.28 -1.68 -18.16
N GLU A 164 -3.92 -0.88 -17.17
CA GLU A 164 -2.55 -0.59 -16.80
C GLU A 164 -2.26 -1.13 -15.41
N ILE A 165 -1.16 -1.86 -15.25
CA ILE A 165 -0.72 -2.40 -13.98
C ILE A 165 0.73 -1.99 -13.72
N ASN A 166 1.01 -1.56 -12.47
CA ASN A 166 2.35 -1.14 -12.08
C ASN A 166 2.64 -1.57 -10.65
N PHE A 167 3.86 -2.03 -10.38
CA PHE A 167 4.27 -2.24 -9.00
C PHE A 167 4.31 -0.92 -8.24
N ARG A 168 3.72 -0.91 -7.05
CA ARG A 168 3.80 0.24 -6.17
C ARG A 168 5.26 0.46 -5.76
N TYR A 169 5.84 1.61 -6.11
CA TYR A 169 7.27 1.89 -6.03
C TYR A 169 7.89 1.65 -4.64
N ASN A 170 7.14 1.91 -3.56
CA ASN A 170 7.62 1.72 -2.19
C ASN A 170 7.30 0.34 -1.60
N SER A 171 6.64 -0.55 -2.35
CA SER A 171 6.12 -1.80 -1.80
C SER A 171 6.96 -3.03 -2.11
N ASN A 172 7.74 -2.99 -3.14
CA ASN A 172 8.68 -4.07 -3.38
C ASN A 172 10.01 -3.70 -2.74
N PRO A 173 10.64 -4.63 -1.97
CA PRO A 173 11.96 -4.36 -1.45
C PRO A 173 12.80 -3.93 -2.63
N LYS A 174 13.19 -2.65 -2.64
CA LYS A 174 14.13 -2.16 -3.62
C LYS A 174 15.35 -3.03 -3.52
N VAL A 175 15.70 -3.59 -4.61
CA VAL A 175 17.10 -3.82 -4.86
C VAL A 175 17.69 -2.40 -4.84
N TYR A 176 18.55 -2.12 -3.87
CA TYR A 176 19.14 -0.79 -3.74
C TYR A 176 19.72 -0.38 -5.09
N ASN A 177 19.58 0.88 -5.47
CA ASN A 177 19.98 1.56 -6.71
C ASN A 177 21.43 1.27 -7.21
N ILE A 178 21.98 0.15 -6.85
CA ILE A 178 23.23 -0.39 -7.36
C ILE A 178 22.80 -1.44 -8.38
N GLN A 179 23.03 -1.14 -9.64
CA GLN A 179 22.81 -2.08 -10.74
C GLN A 179 23.50 -3.42 -10.44
N GLY A 180 22.81 -4.51 -10.70
CA GLY A 180 23.30 -5.86 -10.43
C GLY A 180 23.17 -6.31 -8.98
N ASP A 181 22.39 -5.63 -8.16
CA ASP A 181 22.18 -6.00 -6.77
C ASP A 181 21.24 -7.21 -6.62
N THR A 182 21.41 -7.95 -5.53
CA THR A 182 20.61 -9.14 -5.24
C THR A 182 19.73 -8.91 -4.02
N SER A 183 18.41 -8.97 -4.22
CA SER A 183 17.45 -9.01 -3.13
C SER A 183 17.33 -10.42 -2.56
N PHE A 184 17.49 -10.56 -1.24
CA PHE A 184 17.37 -11.84 -0.55
C PHE A 184 16.10 -11.89 0.28
N THR A 185 15.33 -12.96 0.13
CA THR A 185 14.14 -13.23 0.96
C THR A 185 14.15 -14.67 1.47
N PHE A 186 13.44 -14.94 2.55
CA PHE A 186 13.04 -16.29 2.90
C PHE A 186 11.91 -16.76 1.97
N PRO A 187 11.39 -18.00 2.11
CA PRO A 187 10.36 -18.55 1.22
C PRO A 187 9.00 -17.82 1.25
N VAL A 188 9.00 -16.53 1.45
CA VAL A 188 7.80 -15.68 1.45
C VAL A 188 8.10 -14.32 0.84
N ARG A 189 7.16 -13.79 0.05
CA ARG A 189 7.22 -12.43 -0.44
C ARG A 189 5.83 -11.91 -0.83
N THR A 190 5.56 -10.66 -0.47
CA THR A 190 4.37 -9.92 -0.89
C THR A 190 4.73 -8.96 -2.02
N PHE A 191 3.94 -9.02 -3.09
CA PHE A 191 3.95 -8.05 -4.18
C PHE A 191 2.73 -7.17 -4.06
N VAL A 192 2.89 -5.87 -4.32
CA VAL A 192 1.81 -4.88 -4.25
C VAL A 192 1.85 -4.04 -5.51
N TRP A 193 0.68 -3.79 -6.09
CA TRP A 193 0.53 -3.06 -7.34
C TRP A 193 -0.58 -2.04 -7.29
N ASP A 194 -0.53 -1.12 -8.24
CA ASP A 194 -1.62 -0.24 -8.59
C ASP A 194 -2.18 -0.69 -9.93
N LEU A 195 -3.49 -0.78 -10.01
CA LEU A 195 -4.23 -1.15 -11.21
C LEU A 195 -5.09 0.03 -11.61
N TYR A 196 -5.08 0.37 -12.88
CA TYR A 196 -5.90 1.41 -13.47
C TYR A 196 -6.48 0.92 -14.78
N ASP A 197 -7.72 1.29 -15.06
CA ASP A 197 -8.36 1.10 -16.35
C ASP A 197 -9.17 2.36 -16.64
N GLN A 198 -8.99 2.91 -17.85
CA GLN A 198 -9.72 4.10 -18.27
C GLN A 198 -11.23 3.83 -18.39
N ASP A 199 -11.59 2.57 -18.68
CA ASP A 199 -12.96 2.09 -18.79
C ASP A 199 -13.58 1.72 -17.43
N GLY A 200 -12.85 1.93 -16.34
CA GLY A 200 -13.23 1.61 -14.97
C GLY A 200 -12.67 0.28 -14.48
N LEU A 201 -12.39 0.18 -13.19
CA LEU A 201 -11.85 -1.06 -12.60
C LEU A 201 -12.79 -2.25 -12.72
N GLU A 202 -14.08 -2.04 -12.90
CA GLU A 202 -15.07 -3.08 -13.14
C GLU A 202 -14.96 -3.71 -14.55
N SER A 203 -14.25 -3.09 -15.48
CA SER A 203 -13.92 -3.67 -16.78
C SER A 203 -12.79 -4.70 -16.70
N VAL A 204 -11.98 -4.68 -15.65
CA VAL A 204 -10.91 -5.66 -15.46
C VAL A 204 -11.50 -7.01 -15.05
N ALA A 205 -11.26 -8.03 -15.88
CA ALA A 205 -11.79 -9.37 -15.66
C ALA A 205 -10.84 -10.25 -14.83
N TYR A 206 -9.53 -10.13 -15.08
CA TYR A 206 -8.52 -11.00 -14.45
C TYR A 206 -7.23 -10.25 -14.15
N ILE A 207 -6.55 -10.68 -13.10
CA ILE A 207 -5.15 -10.39 -12.86
C ILE A 207 -4.43 -11.73 -12.83
N TYR A 208 -3.34 -11.86 -13.58
CA TYR A 208 -2.55 -13.08 -13.64
C TYR A 208 -1.13 -12.83 -13.14
N TYR A 209 -0.61 -13.79 -12.40
CA TYR A 209 0.80 -13.82 -12.08
C TYR A 209 1.45 -15.10 -12.61
N ALA A 210 2.76 -15.04 -12.79
CA ALA A 210 3.60 -16.20 -13.08
C ALA A 210 4.91 -16.09 -12.32
N LEU A 211 5.55 -17.23 -12.04
CA LEU A 211 6.84 -17.30 -11.39
C LEU A 211 7.81 -18.01 -12.33
N ASP A 212 8.94 -17.37 -12.62
CA ASP A 212 10.08 -17.85 -13.41
C ASP A 212 9.83 -18.06 -14.91
N ASP A 213 8.62 -18.36 -15.34
CA ASP A 213 8.29 -18.60 -16.74
C ASP A 213 6.93 -17.98 -17.11
N THR A 214 6.81 -17.48 -18.33
CA THR A 214 5.62 -16.84 -18.90
C THR A 214 4.93 -17.69 -19.96
N CYS A 215 5.13 -19.02 -19.94
CA CYS A 215 4.46 -19.93 -20.86
C CYS A 215 2.93 -19.86 -20.69
N ASP A 216 2.17 -20.23 -21.76
CA ASP A 216 0.70 -20.12 -21.77
C ASP A 216 0.01 -20.78 -20.56
N THR A 217 0.60 -21.85 -20.01
CA THR A 217 0.05 -22.58 -18.86
C THR A 217 0.68 -22.18 -17.53
N CYS A 218 1.62 -21.23 -17.53
CA CYS A 218 2.31 -20.75 -16.33
C CYS A 218 1.55 -19.66 -15.60
N TRP A 219 0.56 -19.05 -16.23
CA TRP A 219 -0.23 -17.97 -15.66
C TRP A 219 -1.29 -18.48 -14.70
N ILE A 220 -1.25 -17.93 -13.49
CA ILE A 220 -2.16 -18.27 -12.39
C ILE A 220 -3.04 -17.05 -12.14
N PRO A 221 -4.37 -17.17 -12.23
CA PRO A 221 -5.28 -16.07 -11.92
C PRO A 221 -5.26 -15.78 -10.41
N ILE A 222 -5.38 -14.49 -10.05
CA ILE A 222 -5.60 -14.03 -8.69
C ILE A 222 -7.10 -14.05 -8.44
N ASP A 223 -7.55 -14.67 -7.34
CA ASP A 223 -8.96 -14.93 -7.05
C ASP A 223 -9.82 -13.65 -6.96
N GLU A 224 -9.25 -12.54 -6.51
CA GLU A 224 -9.95 -11.27 -6.35
C GLU A 224 -9.29 -10.18 -7.20
N VAL A 225 -9.95 -9.75 -8.27
CA VAL A 225 -9.50 -8.65 -9.15
C VAL A 225 -9.36 -7.32 -8.40
N SER A 226 -10.14 -7.11 -7.34
CA SER A 226 -10.01 -5.95 -6.46
C SER A 226 -8.76 -5.98 -5.57
N SER A 227 -8.04 -7.10 -5.54
CA SER A 227 -6.82 -7.22 -4.75
C SER A 227 -5.69 -6.36 -5.32
N SER A 228 -5.03 -5.60 -4.47
CA SER A 228 -3.85 -4.82 -4.83
C SER A 228 -2.55 -5.45 -4.32
N SER A 229 -2.60 -6.68 -3.83
CA SER A 229 -1.43 -7.40 -3.32
C SER A 229 -1.59 -8.91 -3.38
N LEU A 230 -0.45 -9.60 -3.50
CA LEU A 230 -0.35 -11.05 -3.43
C LEU A 230 0.84 -11.44 -2.56
N THR A 231 0.62 -12.31 -1.58
CA THR A 231 1.68 -12.92 -0.79
C THR A 231 1.94 -14.34 -1.28
N LEU A 232 3.12 -14.58 -1.81
CA LEU A 232 3.59 -15.92 -2.14
C LEU A 232 4.28 -16.52 -0.91
N THR A 233 4.00 -17.79 -0.64
CA THR A 233 4.60 -18.58 0.43
C THR A 233 5.17 -19.86 -0.13
N GLU A 234 6.04 -20.52 0.64
CA GLU A 234 6.64 -21.81 0.25
C GLU A 234 7.43 -21.75 -1.08
N ILE A 235 8.00 -20.57 -1.39
CA ILE A 235 8.79 -20.38 -2.61
C ILE A 235 10.05 -21.22 -2.52
N GLU A 236 10.38 -21.96 -3.56
CA GLU A 236 11.59 -22.77 -3.60
C GLU A 236 12.86 -21.91 -3.44
N SER A 237 13.93 -22.49 -2.90
CA SER A 237 15.20 -21.77 -2.78
C SER A 237 15.87 -21.65 -4.14
N GLY A 238 16.23 -20.43 -4.55
CA GLY A 238 16.81 -20.18 -5.87
C GLY A 238 16.69 -18.75 -6.31
N PHE A 239 16.98 -18.51 -7.57
CA PHE A 239 16.72 -17.24 -8.23
C PHE A 239 15.33 -17.30 -8.86
N HIS A 240 14.58 -16.21 -8.71
CA HIS A 240 13.21 -16.13 -9.20
C HIS A 240 12.94 -14.82 -9.91
N VAL A 241 11.95 -14.86 -10.79
CA VAL A 241 11.34 -13.68 -11.44
C VAL A 241 9.83 -13.79 -11.29
N PHE A 242 9.22 -12.79 -10.73
CA PHE A 242 7.77 -12.66 -10.61
C PHE A 242 7.23 -11.80 -11.74
N TYR A 243 6.21 -12.28 -12.42
CA TYR A 243 5.52 -11.60 -13.52
C TYR A 243 4.08 -11.32 -13.14
N LEU A 244 3.55 -10.18 -13.61
CA LEU A 244 2.17 -9.78 -13.36
C LEU A 244 1.59 -9.07 -14.59
N LYS A 245 0.35 -9.39 -14.93
CA LYS A 245 -0.45 -8.72 -15.96
C LYS A 245 -1.93 -8.72 -15.57
N ALA A 246 -2.70 -7.83 -16.17
CA ALA A 246 -4.15 -7.79 -16.07
C ALA A 246 -4.78 -7.99 -17.44
N GLU A 247 -6.02 -8.44 -17.47
CA GLU A 247 -6.84 -8.63 -18.67
C GLU A 247 -8.25 -8.10 -18.40
N ASP A 248 -8.80 -7.36 -19.32
CA ASP A 248 -10.16 -6.83 -19.20
C ASP A 248 -11.23 -7.79 -19.76
N VAL A 249 -12.48 -7.38 -19.66
CA VAL A 249 -13.64 -8.17 -20.14
C VAL A 249 -13.70 -8.27 -21.68
N ALA A 250 -12.99 -7.41 -22.41
CA ALA A 250 -12.88 -7.44 -23.86
C ALA A 250 -11.70 -8.31 -24.34
N GLY A 251 -10.83 -8.75 -23.42
CA GLY A 251 -9.67 -9.58 -23.71
C GLY A 251 -8.40 -8.77 -24.01
N ALA A 252 -8.39 -7.45 -23.76
CA ALA A 252 -7.16 -6.69 -23.90
C ALA A 252 -6.28 -6.87 -22.66
N GLU A 253 -5.01 -7.12 -22.90
CA GLU A 253 -4.01 -7.33 -21.84
C GLU A 253 -3.27 -6.03 -21.51
N SER A 254 -2.95 -5.86 -20.23
CA SER A 254 -2.08 -4.79 -19.76
C SER A 254 -0.65 -4.95 -20.26
N ASN A 255 0.17 -3.94 -20.00
CA ASN A 255 1.62 -4.11 -20.00
C ASN A 255 2.04 -5.25 -19.06
N LEU A 256 3.04 -6.02 -19.45
CA LEU A 256 3.67 -7.03 -18.61
C LEU A 256 4.67 -6.34 -17.67
N ILE A 257 4.48 -6.51 -16.37
CA ILE A 257 5.45 -6.07 -15.37
C ILE A 257 6.12 -7.26 -14.68
N PHE A 258 7.36 -7.10 -14.28
CA PHE A 258 8.12 -8.17 -13.63
C PHE A 258 9.10 -7.63 -12.60
N PHE A 259 9.43 -8.47 -11.64
CA PHE A 259 10.41 -8.20 -10.59
C PHE A 259 11.34 -9.42 -10.41
N PRO A 260 12.66 -9.21 -10.30
CA PRO A 260 13.38 -7.94 -10.42
C PRO A 260 13.48 -7.46 -11.87
N ASP A 261 13.93 -6.21 -12.07
CA ASP A 261 14.17 -5.70 -13.42
C ASP A 261 15.42 -6.38 -14.03
N THR A 262 15.15 -7.27 -14.98
CA THR A 262 16.18 -8.02 -15.70
C THR A 262 16.50 -7.44 -17.08
N THR A 263 15.91 -6.28 -17.43
CA THR A 263 16.07 -5.67 -18.77
C THR A 263 17.47 -5.09 -18.99
N ASN A 264 18.16 -4.72 -17.92
CA ASN A 264 19.54 -4.28 -18.02
C ASN A 264 20.48 -5.47 -18.18
N ASN A 265 20.84 -5.78 -19.43
CA ASN A 265 21.69 -6.92 -19.76
C ASN A 265 23.14 -6.80 -19.28
N GLU A 266 23.61 -5.57 -18.96
CA GLU A 266 24.98 -5.38 -18.49
C GLU A 266 25.13 -5.71 -17.00
N GLU A 267 24.15 -5.29 -16.19
CA GLU A 267 24.12 -5.52 -14.74
C GLU A 267 22.67 -5.74 -14.29
N PRO A 268 22.07 -6.91 -14.54
CA PRO A 268 20.67 -7.19 -14.16
C PRO A 268 20.54 -7.34 -12.65
N ASP A 269 19.40 -6.94 -12.13
CA ASP A 269 19.03 -7.20 -10.75
C ASP A 269 18.58 -8.65 -10.55
N TYR A 270 18.73 -9.16 -9.34
CA TYR A 270 18.36 -10.53 -9.00
C TYR A 270 17.48 -10.58 -7.75
N TRP A 271 16.56 -11.52 -7.73
CA TRP A 271 15.84 -11.92 -6.53
C TRP A 271 16.20 -13.37 -6.19
N LYS A 272 16.70 -13.58 -4.98
CA LYS A 272 17.11 -14.90 -4.51
C LYS A 272 16.39 -15.28 -3.23
N VAL A 273 15.67 -16.39 -3.27
CA VAL A 273 15.08 -17.02 -2.09
C VAL A 273 16.12 -17.90 -1.42
N ILE A 274 16.35 -17.68 -0.13
CA ILE A 274 17.28 -18.45 0.69
C ILE A 274 16.52 -19.44 1.59
N PRO A 275 17.06 -20.64 1.81
CA PRO A 275 16.40 -21.63 2.66
C PRO A 275 16.43 -21.20 4.14
N VAL A 276 15.39 -21.53 4.86
CA VAL A 276 15.34 -21.44 6.33
C VAL A 276 16.26 -22.51 6.91
N LYS A 277 17.10 -22.13 7.87
CA LYS A 277 18.04 -23.03 8.57
C LYS A 277 17.84 -22.90 10.09
N GLY A 278 17.53 -24.00 10.75
CA GLY A 278 17.33 -24.06 12.18
C GLY A 278 16.18 -23.21 12.70
N ASP A 279 16.05 -23.14 14.00
CA ASP A 279 14.97 -22.43 14.71
C ASP A 279 15.37 -21.02 15.17
N LEU A 280 16.58 -20.55 14.84
CA LEU A 280 17.12 -19.27 15.24
C LEU A 280 17.39 -18.39 14.02
N LEU A 281 16.90 -17.14 14.09
CA LEU A 281 17.19 -16.08 13.12
C LEU A 281 18.13 -15.06 13.73
N LEU A 282 19.23 -14.77 13.07
CA LEU A 282 20.09 -13.63 13.34
C LEU A 282 19.72 -12.49 12.37
N VAL A 283 19.15 -11.42 12.87
CA VAL A 283 18.81 -10.21 12.09
C VAL A 283 19.97 -9.23 12.16
N ASN A 284 20.48 -8.82 11.00
CA ASN A 284 21.49 -7.78 10.89
C ASN A 284 20.85 -6.45 10.50
N ASP A 285 20.62 -5.60 11.49
CA ASP A 285 20.11 -4.25 11.38
C ASP A 285 21.20 -3.19 11.66
N PHE A 286 22.46 -3.56 11.50
CA PHE A 286 23.59 -2.66 11.70
C PHE A 286 24.19 -2.18 10.36
N VAL A 287 23.55 -1.19 9.76
CA VAL A 287 23.92 -0.65 8.43
C VAL A 287 25.34 -0.06 8.38
N GLN A 288 25.85 0.44 9.52
CA GLN A 288 27.16 1.07 9.59
C GLN A 288 28.32 0.08 9.76
N ASP A 289 28.03 -1.20 9.96
CA ASP A 289 29.07 -2.25 9.99
C ASP A 289 29.62 -2.54 8.58
N SER A 290 30.31 -1.54 8.01
CA SER A 290 30.87 -1.61 6.66
C SER A 290 31.88 -2.74 6.47
N GLN A 291 32.46 -3.25 7.59
CA GLN A 291 33.41 -4.34 7.59
C GLN A 291 32.78 -5.68 8.02
N ASN A 292 31.49 -5.70 8.31
CA ASN A 292 30.75 -6.86 8.83
C ASN A 292 31.36 -7.44 10.15
N ASN A 293 31.99 -6.61 10.97
CA ASN A 293 32.66 -7.06 12.19
C ASN A 293 31.65 -7.60 13.20
N ALA A 294 30.55 -6.89 13.45
CA ALA A 294 29.47 -7.35 14.32
C ALA A 294 28.90 -8.67 13.83
N MET A 295 28.62 -8.77 12.53
CA MET A 295 28.04 -9.97 11.94
C MET A 295 29.00 -11.16 12.04
N THR A 296 30.28 -10.94 11.80
CA THR A 296 31.32 -11.99 11.93
C THR A 296 31.40 -12.48 13.37
N TRP A 297 31.35 -11.57 14.32
CA TRP A 297 31.37 -11.88 15.75
C TRP A 297 30.13 -12.69 16.16
N TYR A 298 28.91 -12.23 15.85
CA TYR A 298 27.67 -12.95 16.17
C TYR A 298 27.64 -14.35 15.55
N LYS A 299 28.10 -14.49 14.31
CA LYS A 299 28.21 -15.82 13.67
C LYS A 299 29.14 -16.73 14.42
N SER A 300 30.32 -16.25 14.83
CA SER A 300 31.28 -17.09 15.57
C SER A 300 30.71 -17.56 16.92
N VAL A 301 29.92 -16.70 17.58
CA VAL A 301 29.24 -17.02 18.83
C VAL A 301 28.16 -18.08 18.58
N LEU A 302 27.27 -17.84 17.59
CA LEU A 302 26.20 -18.80 17.27
C LEU A 302 26.69 -20.11 16.72
N ASP A 303 27.77 -20.12 15.93
CA ASP A 303 28.41 -21.34 15.48
C ASP A 303 28.89 -22.20 16.66
N THR A 304 29.33 -21.57 17.75
CA THR A 304 29.72 -22.25 18.99
C THR A 304 28.51 -22.78 19.75
N LEU A 305 27.43 -22.01 19.83
CA LEU A 305 26.26 -22.33 20.68
C LEU A 305 25.29 -23.31 20.04
N VAL A 306 24.95 -23.09 18.77
CA VAL A 306 23.93 -23.86 18.06
C VAL A 306 24.48 -24.67 16.88
N GLY A 307 25.74 -24.41 16.50
CA GLY A 307 26.43 -25.04 15.39
C GLY A 307 26.25 -24.31 14.06
N GLU A 308 27.32 -24.40 13.26
CA GLU A 308 27.32 -23.86 11.90
C GLU A 308 26.15 -24.42 11.08
N ASN A 309 25.45 -23.53 10.36
CA ASN A 309 24.28 -23.87 9.54
C ASN A 309 23.00 -24.26 10.29
N ASN A 310 22.95 -24.15 11.61
CA ASN A 310 21.73 -24.39 12.41
C ASN A 310 20.97 -23.10 12.76
N TYR A 311 21.28 -22.00 12.10
CA TYR A 311 20.57 -20.73 12.18
C TYR A 311 20.53 -20.02 10.82
N SER A 312 19.60 -19.12 10.66
CA SER A 312 19.47 -18.28 9.46
C SER A 312 19.96 -16.86 9.74
N VAL A 313 20.36 -16.16 8.68
CA VAL A 313 20.80 -14.76 8.75
C VAL A 313 19.95 -13.92 7.84
N TRP A 314 19.36 -12.85 8.38
CA TRP A 314 18.62 -11.85 7.62
C TRP A 314 19.34 -10.51 7.65
N LYS A 315 19.79 -10.05 6.49
CA LYS A 315 20.39 -8.72 6.30
C LYS A 315 19.28 -7.77 5.86
N LEU A 316 18.92 -6.81 6.70
CA LEU A 316 17.84 -5.86 6.39
C LEU A 316 18.25 -4.76 5.40
N GLY A 317 19.52 -4.37 5.39
CA GLY A 317 19.94 -3.19 4.64
C GLY A 317 19.46 -1.89 5.30
N ARG A 318 18.85 -0.99 4.54
CA ARG A 318 18.37 0.32 5.05
C ARG A 318 16.86 0.41 5.22
N GLU A 319 16.13 -0.59 4.78
CA GLU A 319 14.66 -0.59 4.79
C GLU A 319 14.14 -1.99 5.09
N LEU A 320 13.03 -2.06 5.81
CA LEU A 320 12.25 -3.28 5.95
C LEU A 320 11.55 -3.60 4.62
N PRO A 321 11.12 -4.86 4.42
CA PRO A 321 10.13 -5.16 3.40
C PRO A 321 8.94 -4.21 3.52
N TYR A 322 8.45 -3.71 2.41
CA TYR A 322 7.33 -2.76 2.41
C TYR A 322 6.10 -3.32 3.13
N SER A 323 5.79 -4.56 2.88
CA SER A 323 4.67 -5.22 3.55
C SER A 323 5.08 -5.70 4.94
N SER A 324 4.36 -5.25 5.95
CA SER A 324 4.52 -5.80 7.31
C SER A 324 4.21 -7.31 7.38
N ASN A 325 3.47 -7.85 6.40
CA ASN A 325 3.21 -9.29 6.29
C ASN A 325 4.49 -10.06 5.98
N ASP A 326 5.38 -9.53 5.14
CA ASP A 326 6.68 -10.16 4.88
C ASP A 326 7.55 -10.18 6.14
N THR A 327 7.60 -9.07 6.88
CA THR A 327 8.34 -9.01 8.14
C THR A 327 7.79 -10.02 9.16
N LYS A 328 6.45 -10.07 9.33
CA LYS A 328 5.81 -11.05 10.22
C LYS A 328 6.09 -12.49 9.81
N ALA A 329 5.96 -12.78 8.53
CA ALA A 329 6.16 -14.12 8.01
C ALA A 329 7.64 -14.55 8.15
N ASN A 330 8.59 -13.66 7.86
CA ASN A 330 10.01 -13.93 8.03
C ASN A 330 10.37 -14.24 9.49
N LEU A 331 9.85 -13.46 10.45
CA LEU A 331 10.05 -13.75 11.87
C LEU A 331 9.38 -15.09 12.25
N GLY A 332 8.19 -15.35 11.73
CA GLY A 332 7.37 -16.53 12.04
C GLY A 332 7.97 -17.89 11.63
N TYR A 333 8.98 -17.92 10.77
CA TYR A 333 9.70 -19.16 10.46
C TYR A 333 10.59 -19.66 11.60
N PHE A 334 10.85 -18.81 12.61
CA PHE A 334 11.85 -19.09 13.66
C PHE A 334 11.21 -19.06 15.03
N LYS A 335 11.70 -19.93 15.91
CA LYS A 335 11.31 -19.93 17.32
C LYS A 335 11.97 -18.80 18.08
N ASN A 336 13.24 -18.50 17.74
CA ASN A 336 14.05 -17.49 18.41
C ASN A 336 14.60 -16.48 17.39
N VAL A 337 14.51 -15.20 17.69
CA VAL A 337 15.04 -14.12 16.87
C VAL A 337 16.03 -13.30 17.67
N PHE A 338 17.25 -13.20 17.15
CA PHE A 338 18.33 -12.37 17.70
C PHE A 338 18.54 -11.18 16.77
N TRP A 339 18.21 -9.99 17.26
CA TRP A 339 18.25 -8.76 16.48
C TRP A 339 19.46 -7.93 16.88
N ASN A 340 20.39 -7.76 15.96
CA ASN A 340 21.59 -6.96 16.16
C ASN A 340 21.38 -5.56 15.60
N SER A 341 21.34 -4.57 16.49
CA SER A 341 21.22 -3.15 16.15
C SER A 341 22.19 -2.33 16.99
N ALA A 342 22.89 -1.37 16.37
CA ALA A 342 23.85 -0.55 17.11
C ALA A 342 23.25 0.75 17.65
N TYR A 343 22.41 1.40 16.86
CA TYR A 343 21.83 2.71 17.21
C TYR A 343 20.35 2.78 16.84
N THR A 344 19.55 3.46 17.67
CA THR A 344 18.11 3.66 17.43
C THR A 344 17.83 4.55 16.24
N GLY A 345 18.64 5.57 15.98
CA GLY A 345 18.37 6.58 14.96
C GLY A 345 18.44 6.11 13.50
N ILE A 346 18.98 4.90 13.27
CA ILE A 346 19.15 4.30 11.94
C ILE A 346 18.71 2.84 11.88
N SER A 347 18.21 2.33 12.99
CA SER A 347 17.80 0.94 13.17
C SER A 347 16.34 0.75 12.79
N LEU A 348 16.04 -0.39 12.19
CA LEU A 348 14.71 -0.71 11.66
C LEU A 348 13.81 -1.42 12.67
N TYR A 349 14.30 -1.78 13.85
CA TYR A 349 13.48 -2.49 14.84
C TYR A 349 12.30 -1.65 15.36
N ASN A 350 12.42 -0.31 15.33
CA ASN A 350 11.30 0.58 15.64
C ASN A 350 10.18 0.47 14.60
N ASP A 351 10.55 0.49 13.33
CA ASP A 351 9.60 0.35 12.22
C ASP A 351 9.00 -1.07 12.20
N ALA A 352 9.76 -2.07 12.65
CA ALA A 352 9.30 -3.45 12.80
C ALA A 352 8.46 -3.69 14.07
N SER A 353 8.29 -2.72 14.95
CA SER A 353 7.71 -2.89 16.29
C SER A 353 6.38 -3.66 16.31
N ALA A 354 5.46 -3.32 15.39
CA ALA A 354 4.19 -4.04 15.29
C ALA A 354 4.35 -5.51 14.87
N SER A 355 5.31 -5.81 14.00
CA SER A 355 5.62 -7.16 13.56
C SER A 355 6.31 -7.98 14.65
N ILE A 356 7.22 -7.36 15.41
CA ILE A 356 7.88 -7.96 16.58
C ILE A 356 6.84 -8.26 17.67
N THR A 357 5.95 -7.30 17.98
CA THR A 357 4.85 -7.53 18.93
C THR A 357 3.99 -8.72 18.53
N ASN A 358 3.58 -8.77 17.26
CA ASN A 358 2.80 -9.89 16.75
C ASN A 358 3.56 -11.22 16.89
N TYR A 359 4.85 -11.22 16.56
CA TYR A 359 5.71 -12.40 16.68
C TYR A 359 5.80 -12.90 18.12
N VAL A 360 6.05 -12.01 19.10
CA VAL A 360 6.13 -12.36 20.51
C VAL A 360 4.80 -12.85 21.06
N LEU A 361 3.69 -12.18 20.72
CA LEU A 361 2.35 -12.62 21.15
C LEU A 361 1.95 -14.00 20.57
N ASN A 362 2.52 -14.39 19.44
CA ASN A 362 2.29 -15.72 18.84
C ASN A 362 3.32 -16.78 19.28
N GLY A 363 4.09 -16.53 20.34
CA GLY A 363 4.98 -17.52 20.96
C GLY A 363 6.43 -17.48 20.52
N GLY A 364 6.81 -16.49 19.68
CA GLY A 364 8.20 -16.29 19.28
C GLY A 364 9.03 -15.60 20.36
N ASN A 365 10.27 -16.00 20.58
CA ASN A 365 11.19 -15.37 21.50
C ASN A 365 12.10 -14.37 20.78
N PHE A 366 12.21 -13.19 21.35
CA PHE A 366 12.92 -12.06 20.74
C PHE A 366 14.01 -11.53 21.67
N PHE A 367 15.24 -11.48 21.19
CA PHE A 367 16.36 -10.83 21.88
C PHE A 367 16.90 -9.72 20.99
N ILE A 368 17.08 -8.53 21.56
CA ILE A 368 17.73 -7.40 20.93
C ILE A 368 18.86 -6.85 21.77
N SER A 369 19.97 -6.54 21.10
CA SER A 369 21.07 -5.76 21.63
C SER A 369 21.16 -4.44 20.88
N VAL A 370 20.96 -3.33 21.56
CA VAL A 370 20.90 -1.99 20.96
C VAL A 370 21.46 -0.95 21.92
N ALA A 371 22.21 0.02 21.40
CA ALA A 371 22.58 1.23 22.13
C ALA A 371 21.52 2.34 21.96
N ASP A 372 21.55 3.34 22.83
CA ASP A 372 20.77 4.58 22.67
C ASP A 372 19.24 4.33 22.60
N VAL A 373 18.69 3.62 23.58
CA VAL A 373 17.26 3.35 23.70
C VAL A 373 16.55 4.66 24.08
N LYS A 374 15.85 5.28 23.14
CA LYS A 374 15.19 6.59 23.33
C LYS A 374 13.66 6.52 23.37
N ASP A 375 13.08 5.37 23.14
CA ASP A 375 11.63 5.20 23.07
C ASP A 375 11.14 4.26 24.17
N THR A 376 10.07 4.67 24.84
CA THR A 376 9.37 3.86 25.86
C THR A 376 8.10 3.22 25.29
N SER A 377 7.75 3.51 24.05
CA SER A 377 6.48 3.11 23.43
C SER A 377 6.50 1.72 22.79
N PHE A 378 7.57 0.95 22.96
CA PHE A 378 7.64 -0.40 22.39
C PHE A 378 6.56 -1.31 22.97
N THR A 379 5.62 -1.71 22.14
CA THR A 379 4.56 -2.63 22.58
C THR A 379 5.08 -4.04 22.85
N TRP A 380 6.19 -4.44 22.23
CA TRP A 380 6.84 -5.74 22.48
C TRP A 380 7.72 -5.75 23.75
N PHE A 381 8.12 -4.59 24.24
CA PHE A 381 8.89 -4.42 25.48
C PHE A 381 8.57 -3.04 26.09
N PRO A 382 7.47 -2.89 26.83
CA PRO A 382 7.11 -1.65 27.50
C PRO A 382 8.18 -1.22 28.49
N ILE A 383 8.51 0.06 28.52
CA ILE A 383 9.47 0.70 29.42
C ILE A 383 8.77 1.86 30.13
N ASP A 384 8.83 1.91 31.45
CA ASP A 384 8.22 3.00 32.25
C ASP A 384 9.05 4.28 32.18
N SER A 385 10.36 4.15 32.28
CA SER A 385 11.29 5.29 32.21
C SER A 385 12.65 4.90 31.65
N ILE A 386 13.22 5.80 30.85
CA ILE A 386 14.61 5.73 30.39
C ILE A 386 15.48 6.54 31.28
N ILE A 387 16.63 6.00 31.67
CA ILE A 387 17.61 6.63 32.53
C ILE A 387 18.87 6.90 31.71
N PRO A 388 19.04 8.11 31.17
CA PRO A 388 20.20 8.44 30.36
C PRO A 388 21.46 8.53 31.25
N LEU A 389 22.58 8.07 30.70
CA LEU A 389 23.88 8.35 31.27
C LEU A 389 24.19 9.83 31.04
N THR A 390 24.39 10.56 32.13
CA THR A 390 24.65 12.02 32.11
C THR A 390 26.03 12.32 32.68
N GLY A 391 26.61 13.46 32.30
CA GLY A 391 27.91 13.90 32.75
C GLY A 391 28.71 14.59 31.66
N GLN A 392 29.96 14.91 31.96
CA GLN A 392 30.81 15.64 31.03
C GLN A 392 31.10 14.84 29.75
N TYR A 393 31.14 13.53 29.83
CA TYR A 393 31.53 12.64 28.74
C TYR A 393 30.49 11.59 28.37
N ALA A 394 29.45 11.38 29.20
CA ALA A 394 28.41 10.36 29.00
C ALA A 394 29.00 8.99 28.61
N GLN A 395 29.97 8.53 29.41
CA GLN A 395 30.79 7.35 29.07
C GLN A 395 30.75 6.31 30.18
N ILE A 396 30.73 5.05 29.80
CA ILE A 396 31.09 3.93 30.71
C ILE A 396 32.51 3.51 30.41
N SER A 397 33.33 3.44 31.48
CA SER A 397 34.72 3.00 31.38
C SER A 397 34.83 1.50 31.06
N SER A 398 36.07 1.11 30.75
CA SER A 398 36.50 -0.29 30.76
C SER A 398 36.35 -0.92 32.15
N ASN A 399 36.16 -2.22 32.13
CA ASN A 399 36.24 -3.04 33.36
C ASN A 399 35.08 -2.83 34.35
N VAL A 400 33.93 -2.39 33.85
CA VAL A 400 32.70 -2.23 34.63
C VAL A 400 31.88 -3.50 34.61
N THR A 401 31.36 -3.93 35.72
CA THR A 401 30.57 -5.17 35.84
C THR A 401 29.08 -4.89 35.68
N LEU A 402 28.45 -5.66 34.84
CA LEU A 402 27.00 -5.79 34.76
C LEU A 402 26.59 -6.95 35.64
N TYR A 403 25.89 -6.64 36.72
CA TYR A 403 25.52 -7.63 37.75
C TYR A 403 24.27 -8.40 37.31
N SER A 404 24.44 -9.71 37.12
CA SER A 404 23.33 -10.62 36.84
C SER A 404 22.37 -10.68 38.05
N GLN A 405 21.09 -10.57 37.73
CA GLN A 405 20.02 -10.70 38.73
C GLN A 405 19.49 -12.16 38.82
N VAL A 406 20.06 -13.05 38.04
CA VAL A 406 19.68 -14.49 37.99
C VAL A 406 20.73 -15.32 38.77
N ASP A 407 21.98 -15.23 38.34
CA ASP A 407 23.12 -15.97 38.91
C ASP A 407 24.40 -15.17 38.71
N SER A 408 25.14 -14.94 39.75
CA SER A 408 26.39 -14.18 39.71
C SER A 408 27.49 -14.82 38.83
N THR A 409 27.36 -16.10 38.52
CA THR A 409 28.28 -16.75 37.54
C THR A 409 28.04 -16.24 36.12
N LEU A 410 26.93 -15.56 35.87
CA LEU A 410 26.58 -14.93 34.60
C LEU A 410 26.94 -13.43 34.56
N ASP A 411 27.60 -12.88 35.56
CA ASP A 411 28.03 -11.50 35.54
C ASP A 411 28.84 -11.19 34.28
N LEU A 412 28.48 -10.08 33.61
CA LEU A 412 29.16 -9.60 32.42
C LEU A 412 30.09 -8.45 32.79
N ARG A 413 31.11 -8.20 31.99
CA ARG A 413 32.05 -7.14 32.22
C ARG A 413 32.45 -6.46 30.93
N THR A 414 32.54 -5.12 30.97
CA THR A 414 33.04 -4.36 29.82
C THR A 414 34.53 -4.67 29.60
N ASP A 415 34.95 -4.64 28.33
CA ASP A 415 36.33 -4.92 27.94
C ASP A 415 37.33 -4.04 28.71
N ASP A 416 38.47 -4.56 29.07
CA ASP A 416 39.49 -3.87 29.83
C ASP A 416 40.46 -3.04 28.97
N GLU A 417 40.50 -3.24 27.66
CA GLU A 417 41.41 -2.57 26.74
C GLU A 417 40.80 -1.36 26.01
N GLN A 418 39.49 -1.32 25.79
CA GLN A 418 38.84 -0.34 24.91
C GLN A 418 37.53 0.27 25.41
N GLY A 419 37.24 0.19 26.68
CA GLY A 419 35.92 0.43 27.28
C GLY A 419 35.44 1.85 27.33
N ILE A 420 35.09 2.45 26.20
CA ILE A 420 34.31 3.70 26.17
C ILE A 420 33.01 3.46 25.45
N TYR A 421 31.92 3.48 26.20
CA TYR A 421 30.55 3.42 25.65
C TYR A 421 29.94 4.82 25.76
N LEU A 422 29.43 5.31 24.66
CA LEU A 422 28.78 6.62 24.56
C LEU A 422 27.29 6.44 24.38
N ASP A 423 26.52 7.42 24.81
CA ASP A 423 25.09 7.54 24.59
C ASP A 423 24.31 6.28 25.02
N LEU A 424 24.61 5.78 26.20
CA LEU A 424 23.91 4.62 26.75
C LEU A 424 22.75 5.04 27.65
N GLU A 425 21.69 4.28 27.60
CA GLU A 425 20.56 4.43 28.50
C GLU A 425 20.32 3.15 29.29
N GLY A 426 20.07 3.33 30.59
CA GLY A 426 19.40 2.33 31.39
C GLY A 426 17.88 2.53 31.34
N PHE A 427 17.15 1.65 31.95
CA PHE A 427 15.69 1.75 32.03
C PHE A 427 15.14 1.17 33.33
N GLU A 428 13.91 1.57 33.69
CA GLU A 428 13.15 0.98 34.75
C GLU A 428 11.74 0.60 34.31
N ASN A 429 11.27 -0.50 34.89
CA ASN A 429 9.91 -1.00 34.80
C ASN A 429 9.45 -1.29 36.23
N GLU A 430 8.96 -0.25 36.93
CA GLU A 430 8.51 -0.36 38.30
C GLU A 430 7.16 -1.07 38.37
N ASP A 431 7.06 -2.09 39.24
CA ASP A 431 5.82 -2.81 39.53
C ASP A 431 5.12 -3.50 38.35
N ASP A 432 5.77 -3.68 37.19
CA ASP A 432 5.19 -4.48 36.09
C ASP A 432 5.43 -5.97 36.35
N PRO A 433 4.36 -6.76 36.57
CA PRO A 433 4.47 -8.20 36.84
C PRO A 433 4.96 -9.01 35.62
N ASN A 434 4.98 -8.42 34.44
CA ASN A 434 5.44 -9.05 33.22
C ASN A 434 6.94 -8.85 32.99
N PHE A 435 7.53 -7.89 33.73
CA PHE A 435 8.95 -7.55 33.62
C PHE A 435 9.78 -8.27 34.68
N ARG A 436 10.99 -8.70 34.29
CA ARG A 436 12.01 -9.22 35.21
C ARG A 436 13.39 -8.73 34.76
N SER A 437 14.12 -8.11 35.69
CA SER A 437 15.51 -7.69 35.49
C SER A 437 16.42 -8.90 35.24
N LEU A 438 17.29 -8.81 34.23
CA LEU A 438 18.36 -9.77 33.98
C LEU A 438 19.73 -9.21 34.38
N TYR A 439 20.00 -7.94 34.07
CA TYR A 439 21.23 -7.25 34.44
C TYR A 439 20.96 -5.82 34.91
N ARG A 440 21.69 -5.44 35.94
CA ARG A 440 21.78 -4.06 36.41
C ARG A 440 23.22 -3.58 36.32
N LEU A 441 23.39 -2.29 36.07
CA LEU A 441 24.68 -1.65 35.98
C LEU A 441 24.84 -0.61 37.09
N GLN A 442 25.93 -0.69 37.85
CA GLN A 442 26.34 0.33 38.82
C GLN A 442 27.69 0.89 38.38
N LEU A 443 27.75 2.19 38.17
CA LEU A 443 29.01 2.86 37.88
C LEU A 443 29.91 2.89 39.13
N PRO A 444 31.24 2.71 38.97
CA PRO A 444 32.21 2.93 40.03
C PRO A 444 32.15 4.37 40.58
N GLU A 445 32.43 4.57 41.88
CA GLU A 445 32.37 5.86 42.54
C GLU A 445 33.39 6.90 42.02
N ASP A 446 34.41 6.47 41.32
CA ASP A 446 35.46 7.31 40.74
C ASP A 446 35.20 7.70 39.26
N GLN A 447 34.04 7.36 38.72
CA GLN A 447 33.66 7.77 37.35
C GLN A 447 33.18 9.21 37.33
N PHE A 448 33.53 9.92 36.26
CA PHE A 448 33.20 11.33 36.08
C PHE A 448 31.76 11.56 35.65
N ASP A 449 31.05 10.51 35.26
CA ASP A 449 29.70 10.58 34.70
C ASP A 449 28.67 10.15 35.73
N GLU A 450 27.53 10.81 35.72
CA GLU A 450 26.47 10.56 36.67
C GLU A 450 25.44 9.60 36.10
N TRP A 451 25.19 8.55 36.83
CA TRP A 451 24.13 7.61 36.58
C TRP A 451 23.23 7.53 37.80
N VAL A 452 21.97 7.81 37.63
CA VAL A 452 21.05 7.84 38.77
C VAL A 452 20.65 6.40 39.14
N GLY A 453 21.10 5.97 40.32
CA GLY A 453 20.74 4.64 40.82
C GLY A 453 21.54 3.50 40.23
N THR A 454 20.89 2.35 40.12
CA THR A 454 21.42 1.12 39.50
C THR A 454 20.40 0.61 38.51
N PRO A 455 20.27 1.25 37.36
CA PRO A 455 19.22 0.96 36.41
C PRO A 455 19.36 -0.44 35.78
N ASN A 456 18.27 -0.94 35.20
CA ASN A 456 18.32 -2.09 34.35
C ASN A 456 19.06 -1.72 33.07
N VAL A 457 19.92 -2.61 32.60
CA VAL A 457 20.52 -2.58 31.26
C VAL A 457 20.14 -3.79 30.46
N CYS A 458 19.57 -4.82 31.09
CA CYS A 458 18.96 -5.94 30.45
C CYS A 458 17.76 -6.45 31.25
N GLY A 459 16.70 -6.77 30.55
CA GLY A 459 15.52 -7.36 31.15
C GLY A 459 14.77 -8.26 30.18
N VAL A 460 13.88 -9.08 30.74
CA VAL A 460 12.92 -9.91 30.00
C VAL A 460 11.52 -9.44 30.28
N TYR A 461 10.73 -9.35 29.22
CA TYR A 461 9.32 -9.05 29.26
C TYR A 461 8.51 -10.22 28.71
N GLN A 462 7.50 -10.68 29.45
CA GLN A 462 6.62 -11.77 29.05
C GLN A 462 5.18 -11.40 29.33
N TYR A 463 4.35 -11.35 28.29
CA TYR A 463 2.93 -11.11 28.44
C TYR A 463 2.25 -12.25 29.19
N GLN A 464 1.32 -11.89 30.11
CA GLN A 464 0.48 -12.90 30.77
C GLN A 464 -0.58 -13.48 29.83
N TYR A 465 -0.94 -12.78 28.79
CA TYR A 465 -1.92 -13.21 27.80
C TYR A 465 -1.48 -12.76 26.39
N PRO A 466 -1.59 -13.65 25.39
CA PRO A 466 -2.01 -15.06 25.54
C PRO A 466 -0.96 -15.88 26.30
N LEU A 467 -1.39 -16.98 26.93
CA LEU A 467 -0.49 -17.89 27.67
C LEU A 467 0.60 -18.52 26.77
N SER A 468 0.38 -18.50 25.46
CA SER A 468 1.36 -18.95 24.46
C SER A 468 2.34 -17.88 24.05
N ALA A 469 2.26 -16.67 24.61
CA ALA A 469 3.19 -15.60 24.27
C ALA A 469 4.63 -16.01 24.60
N GLY A 470 5.54 -15.66 23.67
CA GLY A 470 6.96 -15.80 23.90
C GLY A 470 7.51 -14.69 24.79
N LYS A 471 8.81 -14.61 24.87
CA LYS A 471 9.53 -13.65 25.69
C LYS A 471 10.29 -12.65 24.83
N ALA A 472 10.32 -11.39 25.25
CA ALA A 472 11.17 -10.36 24.66
C ALA A 472 12.29 -10.00 25.65
N VAL A 473 13.52 -9.97 25.20
CA VAL A 473 14.70 -9.58 25.97
C VAL A 473 15.37 -8.38 25.31
N LEU A 474 15.49 -7.29 26.08
CA LEU A 474 16.19 -6.08 25.66
C LEU A 474 17.49 -5.96 26.45
N LEU A 475 18.61 -5.82 25.74
CA LEU A 475 19.91 -5.43 26.27
C LEU A 475 20.27 -4.06 25.68
N SER A 476 20.29 -3.02 26.53
CA SER A 476 20.55 -1.63 26.13
C SER A 476 22.03 -1.29 25.93
N LEU A 477 22.82 -2.30 25.65
CA LEU A 477 24.25 -2.19 25.36
C LEU A 477 24.55 -2.94 24.06
N PRO A 478 25.39 -2.39 23.16
CA PRO A 478 25.87 -3.14 22.03
C PRO A 478 26.86 -4.22 22.54
N VAL A 479 26.75 -5.41 21.99
CA VAL A 479 27.54 -6.58 22.45
C VAL A 479 28.46 -7.17 21.38
N HIS A 480 28.88 -6.43 20.41
CA HIS A 480 29.79 -6.89 19.38
C HIS A 480 31.14 -6.18 19.43
N ASN A 481 32.17 -6.88 19.07
CA ASN A 481 33.52 -6.33 18.96
C ASN A 481 33.65 -5.47 17.69
N GLY A 482 34.26 -4.30 17.76
CA GLY A 482 34.68 -3.50 16.61
C GLY A 482 34.18 -2.07 16.54
N TYR A 483 33.00 -1.75 17.03
CA TYR A 483 32.52 -0.36 17.07
C TYR A 483 32.30 0.15 18.51
N ALA A 484 31.76 -0.66 19.35
CA ALA A 484 31.73 -0.49 20.77
C ALA A 484 32.23 -1.80 21.35
N PRO A 485 33.40 -1.82 21.93
CA PRO A 485 33.95 -3.05 22.45
C PRO A 485 33.21 -3.49 23.69
N LEU A 486 32.96 -4.74 23.74
CA LEU A 486 32.15 -5.39 24.62
C LEU A 486 32.87 -6.03 25.74
N LEU A 487 32.33 -6.94 26.19
CA LEU A 487 32.50 -7.83 27.26
C LEU A 487 33.84 -8.57 27.17
N ASP A 488 34.57 -8.55 28.25
CA ASP A 488 35.86 -9.20 28.38
C ASP A 488 35.77 -10.69 27.97
N GLY A 489 36.47 -11.01 26.90
CA GLY A 489 36.85 -12.36 26.56
C GLY A 489 35.75 -13.29 26.03
N ASN A 490 34.61 -12.84 25.63
CA ASN A 490 33.54 -13.66 25.02
C ASN A 490 32.92 -14.75 25.92
N SER A 491 33.61 -15.26 26.94
CA SER A 491 33.18 -16.44 27.68
C SER A 491 31.90 -16.23 28.48
N ASN A 492 31.77 -15.14 29.19
CA ASN A 492 30.58 -14.89 30.01
C ASN A 492 29.37 -14.50 29.12
N TYR A 493 29.61 -13.89 27.97
CA TYR A 493 28.55 -13.58 27.04
C TYR A 493 28.03 -14.85 26.32
N LEU A 494 28.89 -15.78 26.02
CA LEU A 494 28.48 -17.10 25.55
C LEU A 494 27.59 -17.80 26.59
N ASP A 495 27.95 -17.74 27.86
CA ASP A 495 27.13 -18.31 28.93
C ASP A 495 25.79 -17.62 29.07
N PHE A 496 25.76 -16.30 28.92
CA PHE A 496 24.51 -15.54 28.89
C PHE A 496 23.60 -15.93 27.70
N LEU A 497 24.13 -15.98 26.49
CA LEU A 497 23.35 -16.40 25.31
C LEU A 497 22.92 -17.87 25.43
N ASN A 498 23.76 -18.71 25.96
CA ASN A 498 23.41 -20.10 26.26
C ASN A 498 22.26 -20.18 27.28
N TYR A 499 22.31 -19.34 28.33
CA TYR A 499 21.20 -19.19 29.28
C TYR A 499 19.93 -18.72 28.58
N LEU A 500 19.98 -17.71 27.72
CA LEU A 500 18.82 -17.23 26.97
C LEU A 500 18.18 -18.34 26.12
N ILE A 501 19.00 -19.05 25.34
CA ILE A 501 18.50 -20.06 24.40
C ILE A 501 17.95 -21.30 25.14
N ASN A 502 18.69 -21.80 26.11
CA ASN A 502 18.45 -23.12 26.69
C ASN A 502 17.68 -23.08 28.02
N VAL A 503 17.56 -21.91 28.65
CA VAL A 503 16.81 -21.77 29.90
C VAL A 503 15.66 -20.78 29.72
N GLU A 504 15.97 -19.52 29.44
CA GLU A 504 14.97 -18.46 29.40
C GLU A 504 13.90 -18.67 28.32
N PHE A 505 14.33 -19.02 27.10
CA PHE A 505 13.44 -19.23 25.95
C PHE A 505 12.92 -20.66 25.83
N SER A 506 13.34 -21.56 26.70
CA SER A 506 12.87 -22.94 26.73
C SER A 506 11.71 -23.17 27.70
N GLU A 507 11.51 -22.25 28.66
CA GLU A 507 10.40 -22.23 29.60
C GLU A 507 9.14 -21.59 28.95
#